data_ae533d7ab797290e7d9a4abf7287adbe
#
_entry.id   ae533d7ab797290e7d9a4abf7287adbe
#
_cell.length_a   1.000
_cell.length_b   1.000
_cell.length_c   1.000
_cell.angle_alpha   90.00
_cell.angle_beta   90.00
_cell.angle_gamma   90.00
#
_symmetry.space_group_name_H-M   'P 1'
#
loop_
_entity.id
_entity.type
_entity.pdbx_description
1 polymer ?
#
loop_
_entity_poly.entity_id
_entity_poly.type
_entity_poly.pdbx_seq_one_letter_code
_entity_poly.pdbx_strand_id
1 'polypeptide(L)'
;MMNFASMKFFLVGLTLTAMLSACSDDETSDLIPEPSISISALESEIGALNFSINVENAEQCAYVCMNANESLPTTADEIFATGTSIKLTDKNKLSIRVPVDKQITYAVIAAAANQTGKTISNKLQLTPLKDEDPGTEDPEPKPEQIDITFSTGELLDEFNLQMQQNSD
;
A
#
# COMPACT_ATOMS: atom_id res chain seq x y z
N MET A 1 -28.64 65.08 -28.61
CA MET A 1 -27.64 66.18 -28.51
C MET A 1 -26.37 65.54 -28.06
N MET A 2 -25.52 65.09 -29.00
CA MET A 2 -24.32 65.77 -29.52
C MET A 2 -23.44 66.26 -28.41
N ASN A 3 -22.22 65.66 -28.18
CA ASN A 3 -21.06 66.20 -28.87
C ASN A 3 -19.86 65.25 -28.87
N PHE A 4 -19.34 65.10 -30.07
CA PHE A 4 -18.03 64.65 -30.46
C PHE A 4 -16.94 65.70 -30.05
N ALA A 5 -15.79 65.22 -29.66
CA ALA A 5 -14.50 65.84 -30.03
C ALA A 5 -13.40 64.94 -29.47
N SER A 6 -12.77 64.13 -30.27
CA SER A 6 -11.69 64.50 -31.16
C SER A 6 -10.33 64.68 -30.47
N MET A 7 -9.49 63.64 -30.65
CA MET A 7 -8.20 63.71 -31.34
C MET A 7 -6.99 64.32 -30.57
N LYS A 8 -5.96 63.55 -30.37
CA LYS A 8 -4.75 63.71 -31.20
C LYS A 8 -3.64 62.70 -30.89
N PHE A 9 -3.23 62.06 -31.93
CA PHE A 9 -1.97 61.36 -32.06
C PHE A 9 -0.79 62.16 -31.52
N PHE A 10 0.11 61.52 -30.76
CA PHE A 10 1.50 61.90 -30.71
C PHE A 10 2.40 60.68 -30.82
N LEU A 11 2.88 60.49 -31.99
CA LEU A 11 3.92 59.54 -32.36
C LEU A 11 5.24 60.23 -32.03
N VAL A 12 5.95 59.76 -31.02
CA VAL A 12 7.36 60.12 -30.84
C VAL A 12 8.14 58.84 -30.68
N GLY A 13 8.83 58.48 -31.76
CA GLY A 13 9.81 57.43 -31.74
C GLY A 13 11.04 57.89 -30.94
N LEU A 14 11.45 57.03 -30.03
CA LEU A 14 12.77 57.13 -29.43
C LEU A 14 13.36 55.72 -29.41
N THR A 15 14.17 55.43 -30.40
CA THR A 15 15.09 54.32 -30.44
C THR A 15 16.09 54.47 -29.31
N LEU A 16 16.01 53.65 -28.27
CA LEU A 16 17.08 53.54 -27.31
C LEU A 16 17.61 52.11 -27.36
N THR A 17 18.82 52.01 -27.88
CA THR A 17 19.66 50.82 -27.88
C THR A 17 19.82 50.27 -26.46
N ALA A 18 19.17 49.15 -26.20
CA ALA A 18 19.38 48.40 -24.96
C ALA A 18 20.73 47.66 -25.07
N MET A 19 21.65 48.06 -24.23
CA MET A 19 22.84 47.29 -23.91
C MET A 19 22.40 45.96 -23.28
N LEU A 20 22.75 44.87 -23.95
CA LEU A 20 22.69 43.53 -23.39
C LEU A 20 23.75 43.43 -22.30
N SER A 21 23.37 43.74 -21.08
CA SER A 21 24.06 43.21 -19.92
C SER A 21 23.60 41.74 -19.77
N ALA A 22 24.40 40.83 -20.29
CA ALA A 22 24.33 39.43 -19.94
C ALA A 22 24.79 39.30 -18.47
N CYS A 23 23.88 39.55 -17.53
CA CYS A 23 23.99 38.94 -16.20
C CYS A 23 23.56 37.50 -16.36
N SER A 24 24.55 36.66 -16.49
CA SER A 24 24.44 35.22 -16.21
C SER A 24 24.35 35.06 -14.71
N ASP A 25 23.24 35.45 -14.13
CA ASP A 25 22.85 34.93 -12.83
C ASP A 25 22.34 33.51 -13.10
N ASP A 26 23.22 32.55 -12.94
CA ASP A 26 22.91 31.18 -12.68
C ASP A 26 22.21 31.13 -11.29
N GLU A 27 21.03 31.72 -11.21
CA GLU A 27 20.08 31.34 -10.19
C GLU A 27 19.64 29.92 -10.57
N THR A 28 20.42 28.93 -10.12
CA THR A 28 19.88 27.62 -9.88
C THR A 28 18.79 27.83 -8.84
N SER A 29 17.62 28.21 -9.31
CA SER A 29 16.40 28.13 -8.55
C SER A 29 16.35 26.67 -8.07
N ASP A 30 16.67 26.42 -6.80
CA ASP A 30 16.48 25.14 -6.15
C ASP A 30 14.99 24.82 -6.22
N LEU A 31 14.56 24.27 -7.36
CA LEU A 31 13.18 23.84 -7.57
C LEU A 31 12.92 22.76 -6.54
N ILE A 32 12.14 23.08 -5.51
CA ILE A 32 11.68 22.08 -4.57
C ILE A 32 10.93 21.03 -5.37
N PRO A 33 11.39 19.76 -5.37
CA PRO A 33 10.75 18.72 -6.15
C PRO A 33 9.34 18.44 -5.64
N GLU A 34 8.46 17.98 -6.54
CA GLU A 34 7.10 17.57 -6.17
C GLU A 34 7.13 16.41 -5.18
N PRO A 35 6.16 16.35 -4.24
CA PRO A 35 6.07 15.25 -3.30
C PRO A 35 5.67 13.96 -4.00
N SER A 36 6.22 12.84 -3.56
CA SER A 36 5.81 11.51 -4.01
C SER A 36 5.43 10.63 -2.82
N ILE A 37 4.49 9.70 -3.03
CA ILE A 37 4.03 8.78 -2.00
C ILE A 37 3.56 7.46 -2.60
N SER A 38 3.89 6.36 -1.94
CA SER A 38 3.39 5.02 -2.26
C SER A 38 3.15 4.19 -1.00
N ILE A 39 2.23 3.24 -1.07
CA ILE A 39 1.91 2.31 0.01
C ILE A 39 2.18 0.88 -0.46
N SER A 40 2.74 0.07 0.43
CA SER A 40 2.97 -1.36 0.20
C SER A 40 2.53 -2.18 1.41
N ALA A 41 1.98 -3.37 1.15
CA ALA A 41 1.63 -4.31 2.21
C ALA A 41 2.89 -4.80 2.94
N LEU A 42 2.74 -5.01 4.23
CA LEU A 42 3.66 -5.79 5.06
C LEU A 42 2.97 -7.07 5.51
N GLU A 43 3.70 -7.92 6.22
CA GLU A 43 3.15 -9.16 6.75
C GLU A 43 1.95 -8.90 7.65
N SER A 44 0.85 -9.62 7.39
CA SER A 44 -0.40 -9.48 8.14
C SER A 44 -0.25 -10.06 9.54
N GLU A 45 -0.97 -9.48 10.50
CA GLU A 45 -1.06 -9.94 11.88
C GLU A 45 -2.52 -10.17 12.29
N ILE A 46 -2.71 -10.97 13.34
CA ILE A 46 -4.02 -11.11 13.98
C ILE A 46 -4.38 -9.78 14.64
N GLY A 47 -5.57 -9.25 14.33
CA GLY A 47 -6.08 -8.02 14.91
C GLY A 47 -5.32 -6.74 14.51
N ALA A 48 -4.49 -6.79 13.47
CA ALA A 48 -3.81 -5.60 12.97
C ALA A 48 -3.55 -5.65 11.48
N LEU A 49 -3.52 -4.47 10.87
CA LEU A 49 -3.07 -4.24 9.49
C LEU A 49 -1.67 -3.64 9.54
N ASN A 50 -0.77 -4.22 8.76
CA ASN A 50 0.61 -3.74 8.64
C ASN A 50 0.87 -3.30 7.20
N PHE A 51 1.39 -2.11 7.04
CA PHE A 51 1.80 -1.56 5.74
C PHE A 51 2.95 -0.58 5.89
N SER A 52 3.64 -0.34 4.81
CA SER A 52 4.68 0.70 4.75
C SER A 52 4.24 1.81 3.82
N ILE A 53 4.58 3.04 4.20
CA ILE A 53 4.45 4.23 3.38
C ILE A 53 5.86 4.68 3.00
N ASN A 54 6.12 4.80 1.70
CA ASN A 54 7.32 5.44 1.19
C ASN A 54 6.94 6.84 0.69
N VAL A 55 7.63 7.84 1.23
CA VAL A 55 7.33 9.25 0.96
C VAL A 55 8.63 10.00 0.67
N GLU A 56 8.62 10.86 -0.34
CA GLU A 56 9.78 11.67 -0.72
C GLU A 56 9.33 13.11 -0.95
N ASN A 57 10.21 14.05 -0.64
CA ASN A 57 10.03 15.49 -0.88
C ASN A 57 8.75 16.06 -0.23
N ALA A 58 8.31 15.54 0.91
CA ALA A 58 7.10 15.97 1.58
C ALA A 58 7.37 16.58 2.95
N GLU A 59 6.57 17.58 3.30
CA GLU A 59 6.53 18.23 4.63
C GLU A 59 5.38 17.69 5.48
N GLN A 60 4.32 17.20 4.81
CA GLN A 60 3.12 16.65 5.45
C GLN A 60 2.77 15.30 4.83
N CYS A 61 2.30 14.39 5.69
CA CYS A 61 1.79 13.09 5.28
C CYS A 61 0.62 12.68 6.18
N ALA A 62 -0.40 12.09 5.58
CA ALA A 62 -1.52 11.49 6.31
C ALA A 62 -2.02 10.25 5.58
N TYR A 63 -2.70 9.36 6.30
CA TYR A 63 -3.37 8.20 5.70
C TYR A 63 -4.79 8.04 6.23
N VAL A 64 -5.63 7.41 5.43
CA VAL A 64 -6.98 6.95 5.80
C VAL A 64 -7.00 5.43 5.68
N CYS A 65 -7.52 4.77 6.71
CA CYS A 65 -7.79 3.34 6.75
C CYS A 65 -9.25 3.14 7.13
N MET A 66 -10.03 2.50 6.26
CA MET A 66 -11.47 2.28 6.46
C MET A 66 -11.89 0.97 5.82
N ASN A 67 -13.15 0.55 6.05
CA ASN A 67 -13.72 -0.62 5.41
C ASN A 67 -13.64 -0.48 3.88
N ALA A 68 -13.19 -1.53 3.18
CA ALA A 68 -13.03 -1.51 1.73
C ALA A 68 -14.34 -1.28 0.94
N ASN A 69 -15.50 -1.49 1.59
CA ASN A 69 -16.82 -1.21 1.01
C ASN A 69 -17.29 0.24 1.19
N GLU A 70 -16.55 1.04 1.95
CA GLU A 70 -16.84 2.46 2.13
C GLU A 70 -16.19 3.31 1.03
N SER A 71 -16.74 4.51 0.83
CA SER A 71 -16.19 5.45 -0.16
C SER A 71 -14.90 6.07 0.38
N LEU A 72 -13.79 5.75 -0.24
CA LEU A 72 -12.49 6.36 0.07
C LEU A 72 -12.45 7.82 -0.37
N PRO A 73 -11.70 8.66 0.35
CA PRO A 73 -11.30 9.97 -0.13
C PRO A 73 -10.61 9.88 -1.48
N THR A 74 -10.90 10.83 -2.37
CA THR A 74 -10.37 10.88 -3.73
C THR A 74 -9.36 11.99 -3.96
N THR A 75 -9.24 12.89 -2.99
CA THR A 75 -8.32 14.03 -3.04
C THR A 75 -7.40 14.04 -1.83
N ALA A 76 -6.22 14.64 -1.98
CA ALA A 76 -5.29 14.81 -0.88
C ALA A 76 -5.88 15.65 0.27
N ASP A 77 -6.69 16.66 -0.05
CA ASP A 77 -7.32 17.53 0.95
C ASP A 77 -8.31 16.75 1.83
N GLU A 78 -9.10 15.86 1.24
CA GLU A 78 -10.00 14.98 2.01
C GLU A 78 -9.21 14.04 2.92
N ILE A 79 -8.07 13.49 2.44
CA ILE A 79 -7.20 12.61 3.24
C ILE A 79 -6.59 13.39 4.41
N PHE A 80 -6.13 14.62 4.20
CA PHE A 80 -5.61 15.45 5.29
C PHE A 80 -6.69 15.88 6.28
N ALA A 81 -7.93 16.08 5.83
CA ALA A 81 -9.04 16.50 6.70
C ALA A 81 -9.57 15.35 7.57
N THR A 82 -9.56 14.11 7.08
CA THR A 82 -10.22 12.97 7.75
C THR A 82 -9.24 11.91 8.25
N GLY A 83 -8.00 11.93 7.75
CA GLY A 83 -7.00 10.90 7.99
C GLY A 83 -6.18 11.11 9.25
N THR A 84 -5.35 10.13 9.52
CA THR A 84 -4.36 10.16 10.58
C THR A 84 -3.07 10.78 10.07
N SER A 85 -2.67 11.91 10.65
CA SER A 85 -1.41 12.58 10.32
C SER A 85 -0.21 11.75 10.79
N ILE A 86 0.81 11.71 9.95
CA ILE A 86 2.09 11.02 10.22
C ILE A 86 3.17 12.06 10.40
N LYS A 87 3.93 11.92 11.49
CA LYS A 87 5.15 12.72 11.68
C LYS A 87 6.24 12.16 10.78
N LEU A 88 6.64 12.95 9.80
CA LEU A 88 7.77 12.62 8.95
C LEU A 88 9.08 12.73 9.75
N THR A 89 9.96 11.79 9.52
CA THR A 89 11.32 11.74 10.06
C THR A 89 12.27 11.70 8.86
N ASP A 90 13.57 11.74 9.11
CA ASP A 90 14.59 11.66 8.05
C ASP A 90 14.57 10.33 7.25
N LYS A 91 13.66 9.42 7.60
CA LYS A 91 13.46 8.16 6.91
C LYS A 91 12.29 8.29 5.93
N ASN A 92 12.56 8.05 4.67
CA ASN A 92 11.56 8.08 3.59
C ASN A 92 10.57 6.91 3.66
N LYS A 93 10.85 5.86 4.45
CA LYS A 93 10.00 4.68 4.59
C LYS A 93 9.53 4.52 6.03
N LEU A 94 8.22 4.51 6.22
CA LEU A 94 7.55 4.42 7.49
C LEU A 94 6.75 3.12 7.57
N SER A 95 6.90 2.37 8.65
CA SER A 95 6.06 1.18 8.92
C SER A 95 4.92 1.58 9.84
N ILE A 96 3.69 1.29 9.42
CA ILE A 96 2.46 1.64 10.11
C ILE A 96 1.76 0.35 10.53
N ARG A 97 1.32 0.31 11.78
CA ARG A 97 0.49 -0.75 12.34
C ARG A 97 -0.83 -0.15 12.80
N VAL A 98 -1.94 -0.63 12.25
CA VAL A 98 -3.29 -0.18 12.59
C VAL A 98 -4.02 -1.33 13.28
N PRO A 99 -4.33 -1.23 14.58
CA PRO A 99 -5.16 -2.21 15.27
C PRO A 99 -6.57 -2.22 14.67
N VAL A 100 -7.16 -3.40 14.47
CA VAL A 100 -8.51 -3.58 13.96
C VAL A 100 -9.19 -4.75 14.67
N ASP A 101 -10.48 -4.58 14.98
CA ASP A 101 -11.26 -5.60 15.73
C ASP A 101 -12.00 -6.54 14.80
N LYS A 102 -12.17 -6.18 13.52
CA LYS A 102 -12.97 -6.95 12.57
C LYS A 102 -12.09 -7.60 11.53
N GLN A 103 -12.38 -8.83 11.21
CA GLN A 103 -11.74 -9.59 10.13
C GLN A 103 -12.43 -9.32 8.79
N ILE A 104 -12.39 -8.09 8.36
CA ILE A 104 -12.91 -7.63 7.07
C ILE A 104 -11.76 -7.04 6.24
N THR A 105 -12.00 -6.87 4.97
CA THR A 105 -11.04 -6.16 4.12
C THR A 105 -11.12 -4.66 4.37
N TYR A 106 -9.99 -4.06 4.62
CA TYR A 106 -9.79 -2.62 4.77
C TYR A 106 -9.12 -2.06 3.53
N ALA A 107 -9.43 -0.83 3.21
CA ALA A 107 -8.74 -0.05 2.19
C ALA A 107 -7.94 1.07 2.85
N VAL A 108 -6.70 1.24 2.37
CA VAL A 108 -5.78 2.27 2.84
C VAL A 108 -5.38 3.14 1.66
N ILE A 109 -5.36 4.43 1.88
CA ILE A 109 -4.85 5.44 0.96
C ILE A 109 -4.13 6.52 1.77
N ALA A 110 -3.10 7.13 1.20
CA ALA A 110 -2.34 8.18 1.86
C ALA A 110 -2.13 9.39 0.94
N ALA A 111 -1.82 10.52 1.55
CA ALA A 111 -1.47 11.74 0.86
C ALA A 111 -0.18 12.33 1.42
N ALA A 112 0.56 12.99 0.56
CA ALA A 112 1.75 13.77 0.88
C ALA A 112 1.64 15.17 0.29
N ALA A 113 2.24 16.16 0.96
CA ALA A 113 2.24 17.55 0.52
C ALA A 113 3.54 18.24 0.87
N ASN A 114 3.92 19.19 0.04
CA ASN A 114 4.93 20.21 0.30
C ASN A 114 4.49 21.56 -0.29
N GLN A 115 5.39 22.52 -0.37
CA GLN A 115 5.11 23.86 -0.91
C GLN A 115 4.80 23.87 -2.41
N THR A 116 5.24 22.84 -3.16
CA THR A 116 5.03 22.75 -4.61
C THR A 116 3.74 22.06 -5.01
N GLY A 117 3.22 21.16 -4.15
CA GLY A 117 1.99 20.43 -4.48
C GLY A 117 1.57 19.38 -3.45
N LYS A 118 0.56 18.64 -3.87
CA LYS A 118 -0.03 17.53 -3.11
C LYS A 118 -0.17 16.32 -4.02
N THR A 119 0.05 15.14 -3.47
CA THR A 119 -0.10 13.87 -4.19
C THR A 119 -0.81 12.84 -3.33
N ILE A 120 -1.41 11.84 -3.96
CA ILE A 120 -2.05 10.70 -3.29
C ILE A 120 -1.34 9.41 -3.71
N SER A 121 -1.34 8.42 -2.84
CA SER A 121 -0.74 7.12 -3.08
C SER A 121 -1.63 6.24 -3.97
N ASN A 122 -1.11 5.07 -4.35
CA ASN A 122 -1.92 3.95 -4.76
C ASN A 122 -2.89 3.53 -3.64
N LYS A 123 -4.04 2.94 -3.99
CA LYS A 123 -4.93 2.28 -3.04
C LYS A 123 -4.36 0.90 -2.68
N LEU A 124 -4.35 0.57 -1.39
CA LEU A 124 -3.98 -0.74 -0.88
C LEU A 124 -5.18 -1.38 -0.18
N GLN A 125 -5.40 -2.67 -0.38
CA GLN A 125 -6.39 -3.45 0.36
C GLN A 125 -5.68 -4.48 1.23
N LEU A 126 -6.10 -4.57 2.50
CA LEU A 126 -5.52 -5.47 3.50
C LEU A 126 -6.63 -6.15 4.28
N THR A 127 -6.38 -7.40 4.65
CA THR A 127 -7.24 -8.16 5.56
C THR A 127 -6.36 -8.67 6.70
N PRO A 128 -6.73 -8.45 7.96
CA PRO A 128 -5.97 -9.00 9.09
C PRO A 128 -6.03 -10.53 9.06
N LEU A 129 -5.04 -11.18 9.65
CA LEU A 129 -5.07 -12.63 9.82
C LEU A 129 -6.25 -13.02 10.70
N LYS A 130 -6.80 -14.20 10.38
CA LYS A 130 -7.86 -14.81 11.18
C LYS A 130 -7.25 -15.32 12.48
N ASP A 131 -7.92 -15.01 13.59
CA ASP A 131 -7.65 -15.69 14.86
C ASP A 131 -8.12 -17.14 14.66
N GLU A 132 -7.18 -18.06 14.45
CA GLU A 132 -7.51 -19.46 14.44
C GLU A 132 -7.89 -19.81 15.89
N ASP A 133 -9.18 -19.99 16.13
CA ASP A 133 -9.69 -20.52 17.39
C ASP A 133 -8.98 -21.86 17.64
N PRO A 134 -8.14 -22.00 18.68
CA PRO A 134 -7.41 -23.24 18.94
C PRO A 134 -8.34 -24.43 19.25
N GLY A 135 -9.66 -24.23 19.14
CA GLY A 135 -10.69 -25.24 19.38
C GLY A 135 -11.24 -25.91 18.11
N THR A 136 -10.87 -25.50 16.90
CA THR A 136 -11.19 -26.20 15.65
C THR A 136 -9.93 -26.86 15.09
N GLU A 137 -9.29 -27.72 15.84
CA GLU A 137 -8.61 -28.82 15.20
C GLU A 137 -9.69 -29.51 14.35
N ASP A 138 -9.57 -29.34 13.02
CA ASP A 138 -10.23 -30.22 12.06
C ASP A 138 -9.93 -31.65 12.57
N PRO A 139 -10.93 -32.43 12.97
CA PRO A 139 -10.64 -33.70 13.60
C PRO A 139 -9.72 -34.45 12.65
N GLU A 140 -8.49 -34.64 13.10
CA GLU A 140 -7.49 -35.42 12.37
C GLU A 140 -8.23 -36.61 11.75
N PRO A 141 -8.19 -36.83 10.42
CA PRO A 141 -8.96 -37.90 9.81
C PRO A 141 -8.59 -39.15 10.60
N LYS A 142 -9.55 -39.57 11.43
CA LYS A 142 -9.40 -40.76 12.30
C LYS A 142 -8.79 -41.81 11.40
N PRO A 143 -7.57 -42.32 11.71
CA PRO A 143 -6.94 -43.28 10.82
C PRO A 143 -7.97 -44.36 10.57
N GLU A 144 -8.38 -44.56 9.31
CA GLU A 144 -9.24 -45.68 8.95
C GLU A 144 -8.55 -46.89 9.53
N GLN A 145 -9.20 -47.46 10.54
CA GLN A 145 -8.73 -48.68 11.15
C GLN A 145 -8.90 -49.74 10.06
N ILE A 146 -7.80 -49.92 9.29
CA ILE A 146 -7.74 -51.02 8.30
C ILE A 146 -7.78 -52.28 9.17
N ASP A 147 -8.95 -52.89 9.22
CA ASP A 147 -9.12 -54.16 9.86
C ASP A 147 -8.48 -55.20 8.98
N ILE A 148 -7.16 -55.37 9.12
CA ILE A 148 -6.42 -56.40 8.45
C ILE A 148 -6.70 -57.70 9.14
N THR A 149 -7.82 -58.37 8.78
CA THR A 149 -8.10 -59.75 9.16
C THR A 149 -7.12 -60.66 8.42
N PHE A 150 -6.00 -60.94 9.04
CA PHE A 150 -5.13 -62.03 8.59
C PHE A 150 -5.88 -63.33 8.82
N SER A 151 -6.31 -63.94 7.76
CA SER A 151 -6.72 -65.36 7.79
C SER A 151 -5.45 -66.16 8.08
N THR A 152 -5.27 -66.53 9.35
CA THR A 152 -4.12 -67.30 9.85
C THR A 152 -3.95 -68.65 9.14
N GLY A 153 -4.97 -69.11 8.42
CA GLY A 153 -4.92 -70.37 7.70
C GLY A 153 -4.05 -70.32 6.41
N GLU A 154 -4.17 -69.25 5.63
CA GLU A 154 -3.46 -69.20 4.33
C GLU A 154 -1.94 -68.97 4.51
N LEU A 155 -1.54 -68.20 5.51
CA LEU A 155 -0.12 -67.95 5.79
C LEU A 155 0.61 -69.18 6.33
N LEU A 156 -0.08 -70.05 7.08
CA LEU A 156 0.50 -71.28 7.58
C LEU A 156 0.69 -72.32 6.50
N ASP A 157 -0.20 -72.36 5.50
CA ASP A 157 -0.10 -73.27 4.37
C ASP A 157 1.04 -72.89 3.43
N GLU A 158 1.23 -71.58 3.16
CA GLU A 158 2.31 -71.09 2.32
C GLU A 158 3.69 -71.26 2.98
N PHE A 159 3.77 -71.04 4.29
CA PHE A 159 4.98 -71.27 5.08
C PHE A 159 5.38 -72.74 5.14
N ASN A 160 4.41 -73.63 5.31
CA ASN A 160 4.64 -75.07 5.31
C ASN A 160 5.06 -75.61 3.95
N LEU A 161 4.56 -75.03 2.83
CA LEU A 161 4.99 -75.38 1.47
C LEU A 161 6.43 -74.96 1.21
N GLN A 162 6.86 -73.80 1.69
CA GLN A 162 8.24 -73.37 1.56
C GLN A 162 9.23 -74.18 2.39
N MET A 163 8.82 -74.62 3.53
CA MET A 163 9.65 -75.48 4.40
C MET A 163 9.86 -76.86 3.80
N GLN A 164 8.90 -77.42 3.05
CA GLN A 164 9.06 -78.71 2.36
C GLN A 164 9.95 -78.61 1.13
N GLN A 165 10.00 -77.46 0.44
CA GLN A 165 10.86 -77.27 -0.72
C GLN A 165 12.35 -77.10 -0.38
N ASN A 166 12.68 -76.73 0.84
CA ASN A 166 14.07 -76.52 1.30
C ASN A 166 14.67 -77.74 2.02
N SER A 167 13.98 -78.87 2.02
CA SER A 167 14.41 -80.10 2.75
C SER A 167 14.89 -81.25 1.84
N ASP A 168 15.09 -81.02 0.52
CA ASP A 168 15.62 -81.94 -0.40
C ASP A 168 17.08 -81.60 -0.82
#